data_14fba667043f1079308d703f47fb457a
#
_entry.id   14fba667043f1079308d703f47fb457a
#
_cell.length_a   1.000
_cell.length_b   1.000
_cell.length_c   1.000
_cell.angle_alpha   90.00
_cell.angle_beta   90.00
_cell.angle_gamma   90.00
#
_symmetry.space_group_name_H-M   'P 1'
#
loop_
_entity.id
_entity.type
_entity.pdbx_description
1 polymer ?
#
loop_
_entity_poly.entity_id
_entity_poly.type
_entity_poly.pdbx_seq_one_letter_code
_entity_poly.pdbx_strand_id
1 'polypeptide(L)'
;MGLVSILRGANKSLPEVGLLLAIAASSALQSQNLALNTGSSFVLIATITLVAGTMFLMWLGEQITERGIGNGISMIILASIISGLPSAIGGTLELVNTGGMNQAMPLILGIVIILVTVFVVFMERAQRRITVNYAKRQQGRRMFAGQTSHLPFKINMSGVIPPIFASSIILFPATIASWFGGSLSTGESVNWLQRIAATLSPGQPLYILLYAVMIMFFCFFYTSLVFNAKDTSENLRKSGAFIPGIRPGHQTAEYIDKVLTRLTLWGAIYITFVCLLPELMIYRFNVPFYFGGTSLLIIVVVSMDFMSQLQAHMMSHQYDGLMKKANLKGYSKA
;
A
#
# COMPACT_ATOMS: atom_id res chain seq x y z
N MET A 1 21.56 -8.59 -5.02
CA MET A 1 22.27 -8.14 -3.79
C MET A 1 21.96 -6.69 -3.40
N GLY A 2 21.65 -5.76 -4.33
CA GLY A 2 21.36 -4.36 -4.02
C GLY A 2 20.09 -4.11 -3.18
N LEU A 3 19.03 -4.85 -3.40
CA LEU A 3 17.73 -4.67 -2.70
C LEU A 3 17.82 -5.03 -1.21
N VAL A 4 18.58 -6.08 -0.87
CA VAL A 4 18.81 -6.51 0.53
C VAL A 4 19.66 -5.49 1.28
N SER A 5 20.62 -4.83 0.60
CA SER A 5 21.44 -3.79 1.21
C SER A 5 20.66 -2.48 1.42
N ILE A 6 19.75 -2.14 0.51
CA ILE A 6 18.87 -0.96 0.63
C ILE A 6 17.84 -1.19 1.75
N LEU A 7 17.23 -2.37 1.83
CA LEU A 7 16.31 -2.74 2.90
C LEU A 7 17.02 -2.81 4.26
N ARG A 8 18.27 -3.30 4.29
CA ARG A 8 19.10 -3.32 5.51
C ARG A 8 19.55 -1.91 5.92
N GLY A 9 19.79 -1.01 4.96
CA GLY A 9 20.06 0.41 5.20
C GLY A 9 18.82 1.16 5.72
N ALA A 10 17.66 0.93 5.10
CA ALA A 10 16.38 1.47 5.55
C ALA A 10 16.01 0.95 6.95
N ASN A 11 16.29 -0.30 7.26
CA ASN A 11 16.05 -0.89 8.58
C ASN A 11 16.95 -0.28 9.68
N LYS A 12 18.11 0.29 9.34
CA LYS A 12 18.95 1.03 10.28
C LYS A 12 18.45 2.46 10.56
N SER A 13 17.85 3.12 9.58
CA SER A 13 17.33 4.48 9.72
C SER A 13 15.89 4.55 10.29
N LEU A 14 15.14 3.46 10.22
CA LEU A 14 13.78 3.36 10.77
C LEU A 14 13.69 3.68 12.28
N PRO A 15 14.58 3.18 13.16
CA PRO A 15 14.54 3.54 14.57
C PRO A 15 14.86 5.02 14.82
N GLU A 16 15.75 5.64 14.03
CA GLU A 16 16.08 7.05 14.17
C GLU A 16 14.92 7.95 13.78
N VAL A 17 14.25 7.67 12.66
CA VAL A 17 13.04 8.39 12.23
C VAL A 17 11.88 8.15 13.21
N GLY A 18 11.72 6.91 13.70
CA GLY A 18 10.73 6.57 14.71
C GLY A 18 10.93 7.34 16.02
N LEU A 19 12.17 7.50 16.44
CA LEU A 19 12.53 8.26 17.64
C LEU A 19 12.25 9.76 17.48
N LEU A 20 12.59 10.35 16.33
CA LEU A 20 12.27 11.76 16.04
C LEU A 20 10.75 11.99 16.02
N LEU A 21 9.98 11.12 15.36
CA LEU A 21 8.52 11.17 15.33
C LEU A 21 7.90 11.01 16.73
N ALA A 22 8.44 10.11 17.54
CA ALA A 22 7.96 9.88 18.91
C ALA A 22 8.22 11.08 19.83
N ILE A 23 9.41 11.71 19.73
CA ILE A 23 9.71 12.95 20.45
C ILE A 23 8.75 14.06 20.02
N ALA A 24 8.53 14.20 18.73
CA ALA A 24 7.66 15.20 18.18
C ALA A 24 6.18 14.99 18.58
N ALA A 25 5.69 13.74 18.52
CA ALA A 25 4.34 13.39 18.98
C ALA A 25 4.15 13.64 20.48
N SER A 26 5.14 13.28 21.30
CA SER A 26 5.07 13.50 22.76
C SER A 26 5.07 15.01 23.12
N SER A 27 5.86 15.82 22.42
CA SER A 27 5.85 17.27 22.59
C SER A 27 4.53 17.91 22.13
N ALA A 28 3.92 17.40 21.05
CA ALA A 28 2.61 17.85 20.59
C ALA A 28 1.48 17.53 21.59
N LEU A 29 1.49 16.35 22.21
CA LEU A 29 0.55 15.98 23.27
C LEU A 29 0.66 16.90 24.48
N GLN A 30 1.87 17.30 24.82
CA GLN A 30 2.12 18.26 25.91
C GLN A 30 1.61 19.66 25.57
N SER A 31 1.81 20.15 24.34
CA SER A 31 1.35 21.47 23.90
C SER A 31 -0.19 21.57 23.83
N GLN A 32 -0.89 20.47 23.61
CA GLN A 32 -2.36 20.41 23.58
C GLN A 32 -3.00 20.22 24.97
N ASN A 33 -2.22 20.30 26.05
CA ASN A 33 -2.69 20.06 27.42
C ASN A 33 -3.39 18.71 27.66
N LEU A 34 -3.07 17.71 26.86
CA LEU A 34 -3.60 16.35 26.99
C LEU A 34 -2.81 15.52 28.02
N ALA A 35 -1.67 16.02 28.48
CA ALA A 35 -0.84 15.36 29.49
C ALA A 35 -1.14 15.91 30.90
N LEU A 36 -1.45 15.02 31.83
CA LEU A 36 -1.67 15.35 33.25
C LEU A 36 -0.41 15.88 33.93
N ASN A 37 0.76 15.38 33.55
CA ASN A 37 2.06 15.81 34.03
C ASN A 37 2.85 16.43 32.87
N THR A 38 3.05 17.76 32.91
CA THR A 38 3.84 18.48 31.92
C THR A 38 5.28 18.55 32.40
N GLY A 39 6.20 17.89 31.70
CA GLY A 39 7.62 17.93 32.03
C GLY A 39 8.48 17.09 31.10
N SER A 40 9.79 17.24 31.18
CA SER A 40 10.76 16.45 30.40
C SER A 40 10.66 14.95 30.66
N SER A 41 10.23 14.54 31.86
CA SER A 41 9.99 13.14 32.21
C SER A 41 8.83 12.52 31.41
N PHE A 42 7.74 13.28 31.16
CA PHE A 42 6.64 12.83 30.32
C PHE A 42 7.09 12.60 28.89
N VAL A 43 7.82 13.55 28.29
CA VAL A 43 8.35 13.43 26.93
C VAL A 43 9.24 12.20 26.79
N LEU A 44 10.10 11.94 27.77
CA LEU A 44 11.02 10.80 27.77
C LEU A 44 10.25 9.47 27.86
N ILE A 45 9.32 9.35 28.81
CA ILE A 45 8.52 8.12 28.98
C ILE A 45 7.64 7.89 27.75
N ALA A 46 6.94 8.89 27.26
CA ALA A 46 6.08 8.79 26.07
C ALA A 46 6.89 8.39 24.84
N THR A 47 8.07 8.98 24.63
CA THR A 47 8.96 8.63 23.52
C THR A 47 9.40 7.17 23.59
N ILE A 48 9.88 6.70 24.75
CA ILE A 48 10.30 5.32 24.92
C ILE A 48 9.12 4.36 24.68
N THR A 49 7.95 4.68 25.20
CA THR A 49 6.75 3.82 25.06
C THR A 49 6.31 3.73 23.60
N LEU A 50 6.30 4.87 22.86
CA LEU A 50 5.94 4.91 21.44
C LEU A 50 6.94 4.13 20.58
N VAL A 51 8.25 4.32 20.84
CA VAL A 51 9.30 3.58 20.11
C VAL A 51 9.22 2.10 20.40
N ALA A 52 9.07 1.70 21.66
CA ALA A 52 8.92 0.29 22.03
C ALA A 52 7.69 -0.35 21.38
N GLY A 53 6.55 0.36 21.35
CA GLY A 53 5.33 -0.09 20.70
C GLY A 53 5.49 -0.27 19.19
N THR A 54 6.09 0.68 18.50
CA THR A 54 6.32 0.58 17.06
C THR A 54 7.30 -0.53 16.70
N MET A 55 8.37 -0.72 17.48
CA MET A 55 9.33 -1.81 17.30
C MET A 55 8.68 -3.19 17.53
N PHE A 56 7.82 -3.28 18.54
CA PHE A 56 7.07 -4.51 18.80
C PHE A 56 6.12 -4.86 17.64
N LEU A 57 5.37 -3.88 17.12
CA LEU A 57 4.50 -4.09 15.97
C LEU A 57 5.27 -4.48 14.70
N MET A 58 6.44 -3.87 14.47
CA MET A 58 7.31 -4.23 13.35
C MET A 58 7.81 -5.67 13.48
N TRP A 59 8.32 -6.06 14.65
CA TRP A 59 8.73 -7.44 14.92
C TRP A 59 7.58 -8.43 14.73
N LEU A 60 6.38 -8.10 15.21
CA LEU A 60 5.19 -8.94 15.03
C LEU A 60 4.85 -9.10 13.54
N GLY A 61 4.93 -8.01 12.76
CA GLY A 61 4.72 -8.03 11.30
C GLY A 61 5.74 -8.91 10.58
N GLU A 62 7.01 -8.88 10.98
CA GLU A 62 8.06 -9.77 10.46
C GLU A 62 7.75 -11.24 10.79
N GLN A 63 7.36 -11.56 12.04
CA GLN A 63 7.00 -12.93 12.43
C GLN A 63 5.80 -13.46 11.62
N ILE A 64 4.77 -12.61 11.36
CA ILE A 64 3.64 -13.00 10.53
C ILE A 64 4.11 -13.28 9.09
N THR A 65 5.01 -12.46 8.55
CA THR A 65 5.52 -12.62 7.18
C THR A 65 6.40 -13.87 7.04
N GLU A 66 7.26 -14.16 8.02
CA GLU A 66 8.20 -15.29 7.96
C GLU A 66 7.54 -16.65 8.22
N ARG A 67 6.60 -16.70 9.16
CA ARG A 67 5.99 -17.95 9.65
C ARG A 67 4.51 -18.10 9.31
N GLY A 68 3.87 -17.04 8.88
CA GLY A 68 2.45 -17.00 8.54
C GLY A 68 2.18 -16.99 7.04
N ILE A 69 1.03 -16.45 6.69
CA ILE A 69 0.56 -16.28 5.30
C ILE A 69 0.37 -14.78 5.06
N GLY A 70 0.95 -14.28 3.99
CA GLY A 70 0.79 -12.89 3.60
C GLY A 70 1.90 -11.95 4.07
N ASN A 71 1.73 -10.67 3.79
CA ASN A 71 2.59 -9.62 4.30
C ASN A 71 2.09 -9.17 5.67
N GLY A 72 2.83 -9.46 6.74
CA GLY A 72 2.43 -9.18 8.11
C GLY A 72 2.17 -7.70 8.39
N ILE A 73 2.97 -6.80 7.82
CA ILE A 73 2.77 -5.35 7.98
C ILE A 73 1.43 -4.92 7.36
N SER A 74 1.12 -5.39 6.16
CA SER A 74 -0.16 -5.12 5.51
C SER A 74 -1.35 -5.65 6.30
N MET A 75 -1.19 -6.82 6.94
CA MET A 75 -2.22 -7.41 7.79
C MET A 75 -2.45 -6.61 9.07
N ILE A 76 -1.39 -6.08 9.70
CA ILE A 76 -1.52 -5.21 10.88
C ILE A 76 -2.23 -3.90 10.52
N ILE A 77 -1.89 -3.29 9.39
CA ILE A 77 -2.58 -2.09 8.89
C ILE A 77 -4.06 -2.40 8.62
N LEU A 78 -4.36 -3.52 7.97
CA LEU A 78 -5.73 -3.96 7.73
C LEU A 78 -6.51 -4.15 9.04
N ALA A 79 -5.93 -4.82 10.02
CA ALA A 79 -6.55 -5.03 11.33
C ALA A 79 -6.84 -3.70 12.05
N SER A 80 -5.91 -2.75 12.00
CA SER A 80 -6.08 -1.40 12.54
C SER A 80 -7.25 -0.67 11.90
N ILE A 81 -7.37 -0.73 10.57
CA ILE A 81 -8.49 -0.09 9.84
C ILE A 81 -9.83 -0.76 10.19
N ILE A 82 -9.88 -2.10 10.21
CA ILE A 82 -11.11 -2.85 10.55
C ILE A 82 -11.53 -2.56 12.00
N SER A 83 -10.60 -2.42 12.93
CA SER A 83 -10.89 -2.07 14.32
C SER A 83 -11.59 -0.71 14.45
N GLY A 84 -11.33 0.23 13.55
CA GLY A 84 -12.00 1.53 13.49
C GLY A 84 -13.40 1.53 12.86
N LEU A 85 -13.77 0.45 12.13
CA LEU A 85 -15.06 0.35 11.43
C LEU A 85 -16.28 0.50 12.34
N PRO A 86 -16.40 -0.20 13.48
CA PRO A 86 -17.58 -0.12 14.34
C PRO A 86 -17.82 1.30 14.87
N SER A 87 -16.74 1.99 15.27
CA SER A 87 -16.84 3.38 15.77
C SER A 87 -17.24 4.36 14.67
N ALA A 88 -16.77 4.18 13.45
CA ALA A 88 -17.15 5.00 12.30
C ALA A 88 -18.63 4.82 11.92
N ILE A 89 -19.12 3.56 11.92
CA ILE A 89 -20.54 3.27 11.68
C ILE A 89 -21.41 3.85 12.82
N GLY A 90 -20.99 3.67 14.08
CA GLY A 90 -21.67 4.24 15.23
C GLY A 90 -21.77 5.76 15.14
N GLY A 91 -20.69 6.45 14.84
CA GLY A 91 -20.65 7.90 14.68
C GLY A 91 -21.53 8.42 13.54
N THR A 92 -21.60 7.70 12.41
CA THR A 92 -22.51 8.08 11.30
C THR A 92 -23.97 7.93 11.69
N LEU A 93 -24.34 6.86 12.41
CA LEU A 93 -25.71 6.66 12.91
C LEU A 93 -26.09 7.70 13.95
N GLU A 94 -25.17 8.08 14.83
CA GLU A 94 -25.40 9.12 15.82
C GLU A 94 -25.66 10.49 15.17
N LEU A 95 -24.90 10.83 14.11
CA LEU A 95 -25.13 12.05 13.33
C LEU A 95 -26.50 12.08 12.63
N VAL A 96 -26.99 10.94 12.20
CA VAL A 96 -28.36 10.83 11.66
C VAL A 96 -29.39 11.04 12.76
N ASN A 97 -29.20 10.43 13.93
CA ASN A 97 -30.12 10.53 15.05
C ASN A 97 -30.20 11.94 15.66
N THR A 98 -29.06 12.66 15.65
CA THR A 98 -28.96 14.05 16.12
C THR A 98 -29.42 15.08 15.09
N GLY A 99 -29.89 14.65 13.90
CA GLY A 99 -30.31 15.54 12.83
C GLY A 99 -29.24 16.30 12.11
N GLY A 100 -27.94 15.99 12.39
CA GLY A 100 -26.78 16.57 11.71
C GLY A 100 -26.59 16.08 10.27
N MET A 101 -27.25 14.98 9.91
CA MET A 101 -27.19 14.39 8.56
C MET A 101 -28.57 13.92 8.10
N ASN A 102 -28.86 14.07 6.80
CA ASN A 102 -30.12 13.56 6.21
C ASN A 102 -30.13 12.01 6.30
N GLN A 103 -31.32 11.45 6.66
CA GLN A 103 -31.53 10.00 6.81
C GLN A 103 -31.19 9.19 5.54
N ALA A 104 -31.26 9.79 4.36
CA ALA A 104 -30.92 9.15 3.10
C ALA A 104 -29.38 9.02 2.88
N MET A 105 -28.57 9.85 3.53
CA MET A 105 -27.11 9.90 3.31
C MET A 105 -26.37 8.61 3.67
N PRO A 106 -26.60 7.94 4.79
CA PRO A 106 -25.92 6.67 5.10
C PRO A 106 -26.21 5.58 4.06
N LEU A 107 -27.42 5.57 3.50
CA LEU A 107 -27.79 4.62 2.45
C LEU A 107 -27.01 4.90 1.16
N ILE A 108 -26.93 6.16 0.74
CA ILE A 108 -26.14 6.58 -0.43
C ILE A 108 -24.67 6.22 -0.22
N LEU A 109 -24.12 6.49 0.98
CA LEU A 109 -22.74 6.14 1.32
C LEU A 109 -22.50 4.62 1.24
N GLY A 110 -23.42 3.82 1.76
CA GLY A 110 -23.32 2.35 1.67
C GLY A 110 -23.30 1.87 0.22
N ILE A 111 -24.13 2.42 -0.64
CA ILE A 111 -24.17 2.09 -2.07
C ILE A 111 -22.85 2.49 -2.74
N VAL A 112 -22.32 3.68 -2.45
CA VAL A 112 -21.05 4.16 -3.00
C VAL A 112 -19.89 3.26 -2.56
N ILE A 113 -19.81 2.87 -1.29
CA ILE A 113 -18.78 1.98 -0.77
C ILE A 113 -18.82 0.63 -1.50
N ILE A 114 -20.00 0.04 -1.68
CA ILE A 114 -20.16 -1.23 -2.41
C ILE A 114 -19.71 -1.07 -3.87
N LEU A 115 -20.13 -0.01 -4.55
CA LEU A 115 -19.79 0.24 -5.94
C LEU A 115 -18.27 0.43 -6.11
N VAL A 116 -17.65 1.22 -5.23
CA VAL A 116 -16.18 1.42 -5.23
C VAL A 116 -15.45 0.11 -4.94
N THR A 117 -15.94 -0.68 -3.98
CA THR A 117 -15.34 -1.99 -3.66
C THR A 117 -15.37 -2.93 -4.88
N VAL A 118 -16.51 -3.04 -5.57
CA VAL A 118 -16.64 -3.85 -6.78
C VAL A 118 -15.70 -3.35 -7.88
N PHE A 119 -15.61 -2.03 -8.06
CA PHE A 119 -14.71 -1.43 -9.04
C PHE A 119 -13.23 -1.72 -8.72
N VAL A 120 -12.81 -1.57 -7.45
CA VAL A 120 -11.44 -1.88 -7.01
C VAL A 120 -11.12 -3.36 -7.23
N VAL A 121 -12.02 -4.27 -6.84
CA VAL A 121 -11.84 -5.72 -7.05
C VAL A 121 -11.68 -6.04 -8.54
N PHE A 122 -12.48 -5.41 -9.40
CA PHE A 122 -12.38 -5.59 -10.85
C PHE A 122 -11.02 -5.13 -11.38
N MET A 123 -10.56 -3.94 -10.99
CA MET A 123 -9.29 -3.37 -11.44
C MET A 123 -8.06 -4.15 -10.92
N GLU A 124 -8.09 -4.60 -9.67
CA GLU A 124 -6.99 -5.38 -9.07
C GLU A 124 -6.87 -6.80 -9.66
N ARG A 125 -7.98 -7.38 -10.11
CA ARG A 125 -7.96 -8.67 -10.83
C ARG A 125 -7.52 -8.55 -12.28
N ALA A 126 -7.55 -7.35 -12.84
CA ALA A 126 -7.19 -7.11 -14.22
C ALA A 126 -5.67 -7.27 -14.44
N GLN A 127 -5.31 -8.12 -15.40
CA GLN A 127 -3.91 -8.46 -15.72
C GLN A 127 -3.68 -8.37 -17.22
N ARG A 128 -2.53 -7.79 -17.60
CA ARG A 128 -2.00 -7.88 -18.96
C ARG A 128 -1.14 -9.14 -19.06
N ARG A 129 -1.56 -10.12 -19.86
CA ARG A 129 -0.80 -11.35 -20.12
C ARG A 129 0.05 -11.17 -21.35
N ILE A 130 1.38 -11.25 -21.22
CA ILE A 130 2.31 -11.25 -22.34
C ILE A 130 2.64 -12.71 -22.66
N THR A 131 2.43 -13.12 -23.91
CA THR A 131 2.75 -14.47 -24.36
C THR A 131 4.25 -14.64 -24.47
N VAL A 132 4.77 -15.70 -23.89
CA VAL A 132 6.19 -16.06 -23.90
C VAL A 132 6.32 -17.50 -24.41
N ASN A 133 7.14 -17.70 -25.43
CA ASN A 133 7.39 -19.00 -26.00
C ASN A 133 8.74 -19.52 -25.55
N TYR A 134 8.80 -20.78 -25.14
CA TYR A 134 10.03 -21.49 -24.85
C TYR A 134 10.54 -22.19 -26.08
N ALA A 135 11.85 -22.11 -26.34
CA ALA A 135 12.49 -22.83 -27.45
C ALA A 135 12.32 -24.34 -27.25
N LYS A 136 12.11 -25.04 -28.36
CA LYS A 136 12.08 -26.52 -28.38
C LYS A 136 13.43 -27.03 -27.84
N ARG A 137 13.41 -27.88 -26.84
CA ARG A 137 14.60 -28.54 -26.31
C ARG A 137 14.63 -29.99 -26.80
N GLN A 138 15.78 -30.37 -27.38
CA GLN A 138 16.07 -31.75 -27.71
C GLN A 138 16.91 -32.33 -26.56
N GLN A 139 16.40 -33.35 -25.91
CA GLN A 139 17.13 -34.07 -24.86
C GLN A 139 17.27 -35.52 -25.33
N GLY A 140 18.43 -35.86 -25.86
CA GLY A 140 18.69 -37.12 -26.52
C GLY A 140 17.84 -37.31 -27.79
N ARG A 141 17.14 -38.46 -27.92
CA ARG A 141 16.27 -38.79 -29.05
C ARG A 141 14.84 -38.21 -28.94
N ARG A 142 14.49 -37.55 -27.82
CA ARG A 142 13.14 -36.97 -27.58
C ARG A 142 13.14 -35.48 -27.84
N MET A 143 12.29 -35.01 -28.74
CA MET A 143 11.98 -33.59 -28.91
C MET A 143 10.83 -33.21 -27.98
N PHE A 144 11.09 -32.29 -27.06
CA PHE A 144 10.05 -31.65 -26.28
C PHE A 144 9.48 -30.48 -27.08
N ALA A 145 8.16 -30.50 -27.32
CA ALA A 145 7.48 -29.40 -27.98
C ALA A 145 7.65 -28.10 -27.19
N GLY A 146 7.85 -26.99 -27.88
CA GLY A 146 7.92 -25.67 -27.23
C GLY A 146 6.63 -25.39 -26.45
N GLN A 147 6.77 -25.04 -25.19
CA GLN A 147 5.63 -24.65 -24.36
C GLN A 147 5.39 -23.15 -24.48
N THR A 148 4.13 -22.77 -24.64
CA THR A 148 3.71 -21.38 -24.58
C THR A 148 3.27 -21.08 -23.15
N SER A 149 3.85 -20.06 -22.55
CA SER A 149 3.49 -19.57 -21.23
C SER A 149 3.08 -18.10 -21.32
N HIS A 150 2.52 -17.57 -20.23
CA HIS A 150 2.14 -16.18 -20.16
C HIS A 150 2.79 -15.52 -18.96
N LEU A 151 3.36 -14.34 -19.18
CA LEU A 151 3.87 -13.48 -18.12
C LEU A 151 2.76 -12.52 -17.71
N PRO A 152 2.15 -12.68 -16.52
CA PRO A 152 1.07 -11.81 -16.07
C PRO A 152 1.63 -10.55 -15.44
N PHE A 153 1.18 -9.39 -15.91
CA PHE A 153 1.42 -8.09 -15.28
C PHE A 153 0.11 -7.55 -14.72
N LYS A 154 0.06 -7.28 -13.43
CA LYS A 154 -1.08 -6.58 -12.81
C LYS A 154 -1.17 -5.15 -13.37
N ILE A 155 -2.36 -4.60 -13.50
CA ILE A 155 -2.53 -3.17 -13.86
C ILE A 155 -1.97 -2.29 -12.75
N ASN A 156 -2.25 -2.65 -11.51
CA ASN A 156 -1.66 -2.00 -10.35
C ASN A 156 -0.42 -2.78 -9.87
N MET A 157 0.76 -2.41 -10.37
CA MET A 157 2.03 -2.99 -9.91
C MET A 157 2.53 -2.36 -8.63
N SER A 158 2.13 -1.13 -8.33
CA SER A 158 2.56 -0.37 -7.16
C SER A 158 1.76 -0.70 -5.89
N GLY A 159 0.61 -1.36 -6.02
CA GLY A 159 -0.23 -1.74 -4.89
C GLY A 159 -0.82 -0.54 -4.14
N VAL A 160 -0.90 -0.65 -2.82
CA VAL A 160 -1.47 0.36 -1.93
C VAL A 160 -0.43 1.33 -1.34
N ILE A 161 0.85 1.14 -1.65
CA ILE A 161 1.96 1.89 -1.04
C ILE A 161 1.98 3.37 -1.47
N PRO A 162 1.79 3.74 -2.76
CA PRO A 162 1.84 5.12 -3.20
C PRO A 162 0.87 6.08 -2.48
N PRO A 163 -0.41 5.74 -2.29
CA PRO A 163 -1.33 6.59 -1.53
C PRO A 163 -0.91 6.80 -0.08
N ILE A 164 -0.30 5.78 0.56
CA ILE A 164 0.19 5.88 1.94
C ILE A 164 1.34 6.87 2.03
N PHE A 165 2.31 6.81 1.10
CA PHE A 165 3.40 7.78 1.06
C PHE A 165 2.91 9.19 0.74
N ALA A 166 1.99 9.33 -0.22
CA ALA A 166 1.43 10.62 -0.60
C ALA A 166 0.73 11.29 0.58
N SER A 167 -0.14 10.57 1.31
CA SER A 167 -0.82 11.10 2.48
C SER A 167 0.15 11.47 3.61
N SER A 168 1.16 10.63 3.86
CA SER A 168 2.15 10.87 4.92
C SER A 168 2.98 12.13 4.65
N ILE A 169 3.40 12.36 3.40
CA ILE A 169 4.20 13.54 3.03
C ILE A 169 3.36 14.81 3.08
N ILE A 170 2.09 14.77 2.69
CA ILE A 170 1.23 15.95 2.74
C ILE A 170 0.88 16.32 4.19
N LEU A 171 0.72 15.33 5.08
CA LEU A 171 0.45 15.57 6.49
C LEU A 171 1.68 16.09 7.26
N PHE A 172 2.90 15.86 6.77
CA PHE A 172 4.13 16.27 7.44
C PHE A 172 4.24 17.78 7.70
N PRO A 173 3.99 18.69 6.73
CA PRO A 173 3.97 20.12 6.99
C PRO A 173 2.90 20.55 8.01
N ALA A 174 1.72 19.92 7.98
CA ALA A 174 0.65 20.21 8.93
C ALA A 174 1.01 19.80 10.36
N THR A 175 1.69 18.66 10.54
CA THR A 175 2.19 18.21 11.84
C THR A 175 3.29 19.13 12.37
N ILE A 176 4.24 19.54 11.54
CA ILE A 176 5.28 20.51 11.92
C ILE A 176 4.63 21.82 12.36
N ALA A 177 3.67 22.33 11.61
CA ALA A 177 2.98 23.56 11.96
C ALA A 177 2.23 23.48 13.30
N SER A 178 1.64 22.32 13.62
CA SER A 178 0.99 22.10 14.91
C SER A 178 1.99 22.06 16.07
N TRP A 179 3.20 21.56 15.87
CA TRP A 179 4.24 21.51 16.90
C TRP A 179 4.83 22.87 17.21
N PHE A 180 5.12 23.67 16.19
CA PHE A 180 5.71 25.00 16.35
C PHE A 180 4.67 26.10 16.64
N GLY A 181 3.41 25.90 16.24
CA GLY A 181 2.33 26.88 16.44
C GLY A 181 1.90 27.08 17.90
N GLY A 182 2.13 26.09 18.77
CA GLY A 182 1.81 26.18 20.21
C GLY A 182 2.86 26.93 21.05
N SER A 183 4.13 26.92 20.63
CA SER A 183 5.24 27.46 21.39
C SER A 183 5.74 28.85 20.95
N LEU A 184 5.30 29.35 19.79
CA LEU A 184 5.77 30.61 19.21
C LEU A 184 4.63 31.61 18.96
N SER A 185 3.70 31.73 19.88
CA SER A 185 2.50 32.58 19.76
C SER A 185 2.74 34.11 19.67
N THR A 186 3.96 34.59 19.42
CA THR A 186 4.31 35.99 19.43
C THR A 186 5.04 36.54 18.19
N GLY A 187 4.79 35.97 16.98
CA GLY A 187 5.46 36.53 15.79
C GLY A 187 4.72 36.31 14.47
N GLU A 188 4.78 37.27 13.56
CA GLU A 188 4.24 37.23 12.19
C GLU A 188 4.73 36.03 11.35
N SER A 189 5.89 35.48 11.70
CA SER A 189 6.50 34.33 11.01
C SER A 189 5.72 32.99 11.20
N VAL A 190 4.86 32.88 12.22
CA VAL A 190 4.07 31.68 12.50
C VAL A 190 2.80 31.63 11.64
N ASN A 191 2.30 32.79 11.23
CA ASN A 191 1.06 32.90 10.47
C ASN A 191 1.16 32.23 9.07
N TRP A 192 2.31 32.23 8.43
CA TRP A 192 2.47 31.59 7.10
C TRP A 192 2.46 30.06 7.20
N LEU A 193 3.09 29.50 8.23
CA LEU A 193 3.10 28.03 8.47
C LEU A 193 1.69 27.53 8.80
N GLN A 194 0.96 28.26 9.64
CA GLN A 194 -0.44 27.96 9.95
C GLN A 194 -1.35 28.09 8.72
N ARG A 195 -1.12 29.08 7.86
CA ARG A 195 -1.84 29.23 6.59
C ARG A 195 -1.57 28.07 5.64
N ILE A 196 -0.30 27.64 5.52
CA ILE A 196 0.05 26.44 4.72
C ILE A 196 -0.63 25.20 5.30
N ALA A 197 -0.57 24.98 6.61
CA ALA A 197 -1.22 23.85 7.26
C ALA A 197 -2.74 23.89 7.07
N ALA A 198 -3.37 25.05 7.17
CA ALA A 198 -4.81 25.19 6.93
C ALA A 198 -5.20 24.90 5.47
N THR A 199 -4.38 25.34 4.49
CA THR A 199 -4.64 25.06 3.06
C THR A 199 -4.32 23.61 2.67
N LEU A 200 -3.45 22.93 3.42
CA LEU A 200 -3.12 21.51 3.25
C LEU A 200 -3.99 20.59 4.12
N SER A 201 -5.04 21.11 4.75
CA SER A 201 -5.99 20.29 5.50
C SER A 201 -6.87 19.43 4.59
N PRO A 202 -7.23 18.21 5.00
CA PRO A 202 -8.16 17.35 4.25
C PRO A 202 -9.47 18.10 3.93
N GLY A 203 -9.96 17.94 2.70
CA GLY A 203 -11.16 18.65 2.23
C GLY A 203 -10.91 19.99 1.54
N GLN A 204 -9.68 20.50 1.49
CA GLN A 204 -9.35 21.71 0.73
C GLN A 204 -9.01 21.36 -0.74
N PRO A 205 -9.36 22.21 -1.73
CA PRO A 205 -9.10 21.91 -3.12
C PRO A 205 -7.61 21.79 -3.46
N LEU A 206 -6.75 22.55 -2.78
CA LEU A 206 -5.30 22.45 -2.94
C LEU A 206 -4.76 21.10 -2.43
N TYR A 207 -5.29 20.62 -1.30
CA TYR A 207 -4.98 19.30 -0.77
C TYR A 207 -5.32 18.21 -1.79
N ILE A 208 -6.53 18.23 -2.35
CA ILE A 208 -7.01 17.26 -3.33
C ILE A 208 -6.11 17.21 -4.57
N LEU A 209 -5.74 18.38 -5.10
CA LEU A 209 -4.86 18.48 -6.27
C LEU A 209 -3.45 17.96 -5.96
N LEU A 210 -2.85 18.40 -4.85
CA LEU A 210 -1.52 17.96 -4.45
C LEU A 210 -1.49 16.45 -4.18
N TYR A 211 -2.54 15.94 -3.54
CA TYR A 211 -2.67 14.51 -3.24
C TYR A 211 -2.73 13.67 -4.53
N ALA A 212 -3.51 14.11 -5.53
CA ALA A 212 -3.56 13.47 -6.84
C ALA A 212 -2.19 13.42 -7.52
N VAL A 213 -1.48 14.55 -7.57
CA VAL A 213 -0.14 14.64 -8.18
C VAL A 213 0.85 13.75 -7.45
N MET A 214 0.83 13.76 -6.12
CA MET A 214 1.73 12.93 -5.31
C MET A 214 1.46 11.43 -5.48
N ILE A 215 0.20 11.00 -5.53
CA ILE A 215 -0.14 9.60 -5.82
C ILE A 215 0.43 9.19 -7.17
N MET A 216 0.21 9.99 -8.22
CA MET A 216 0.72 9.68 -9.55
C MET A 216 2.26 9.61 -9.55
N PHE A 217 2.93 10.57 -8.93
CA PHE A 217 4.39 10.56 -8.81
C PHE A 217 4.90 9.29 -8.11
N PHE A 218 4.32 8.94 -6.95
CA PHE A 218 4.74 7.77 -6.20
C PHE A 218 4.41 6.45 -6.89
N CYS A 219 3.35 6.37 -7.69
CA CYS A 219 3.06 5.19 -8.50
C CYS A 219 4.20 4.90 -9.49
N PHE A 220 4.66 5.91 -10.22
CA PHE A 220 5.78 5.75 -11.15
C PHE A 220 7.09 5.48 -10.43
N PHE A 221 7.38 6.24 -9.37
CA PHE A 221 8.59 6.08 -8.58
C PHE A 221 8.71 4.66 -8.00
N TYR A 222 7.64 4.19 -7.35
CA TYR A 222 7.62 2.87 -6.71
C TYR A 222 7.70 1.73 -7.73
N THR A 223 6.99 1.84 -8.85
CA THR A 223 7.06 0.83 -9.91
C THR A 223 8.47 0.73 -10.48
N SER A 224 9.16 1.85 -10.72
CA SER A 224 10.54 1.84 -11.22
C SER A 224 11.55 1.28 -10.20
N LEU A 225 11.27 1.41 -8.91
CA LEU A 225 12.12 0.88 -7.85
C LEU A 225 11.97 -0.63 -7.68
N VAL A 226 10.73 -1.13 -7.73
CA VAL A 226 10.41 -2.55 -7.45
C VAL A 226 10.65 -3.44 -8.66
N PHE A 227 10.39 -2.94 -9.85
CA PHE A 227 10.47 -3.74 -11.07
C PHE A 227 11.63 -3.34 -11.96
N ASN A 228 12.55 -4.30 -12.18
CA ASN A 228 13.68 -4.14 -13.10
C ASN A 228 13.38 -4.92 -14.40
N ALA A 229 13.08 -4.19 -15.48
CA ALA A 229 12.80 -4.78 -16.79
C ALA A 229 14.04 -5.51 -17.39
N LYS A 230 15.26 -5.03 -17.08
CA LYS A 230 16.50 -5.66 -17.56
C LYS A 230 16.69 -7.03 -16.93
N ASP A 231 16.56 -7.15 -15.61
CA ASP A 231 16.71 -8.42 -14.89
C ASP A 231 15.67 -9.45 -15.36
N THR A 232 14.43 -9.01 -15.59
CA THR A 232 13.36 -9.86 -16.11
C THR A 232 13.69 -10.35 -17.51
N SER A 233 14.18 -9.47 -18.40
CA SER A 233 14.57 -9.82 -19.75
C SER A 233 15.76 -10.80 -19.78
N GLU A 234 16.75 -10.61 -18.88
CA GLU A 234 17.88 -11.54 -18.76
C GLU A 234 17.45 -12.92 -18.23
N ASN A 235 16.55 -12.95 -17.26
CA ASN A 235 16.00 -14.20 -16.74
C ASN A 235 15.22 -14.97 -17.82
N LEU A 236 14.42 -14.28 -18.63
CA LEU A 236 13.75 -14.88 -19.79
C LEU A 236 14.79 -15.44 -20.79
N ARG A 237 15.85 -14.67 -21.11
CA ARG A 237 16.91 -15.13 -22.01
C ARG A 237 17.63 -16.36 -21.46
N LYS A 238 17.99 -16.37 -20.17
CA LYS A 238 18.63 -17.51 -19.50
C LYS A 238 17.75 -18.76 -19.50
N SER A 239 16.44 -18.60 -19.39
CA SER A 239 15.47 -19.68 -19.44
C SER A 239 15.19 -20.18 -20.87
N GLY A 240 15.76 -19.55 -21.91
CA GLY A 240 15.49 -19.85 -23.32
C GLY A 240 14.07 -19.43 -23.76
N ALA A 241 13.48 -18.50 -23.03
CA ALA A 241 12.15 -17.95 -23.31
C ALA A 241 12.27 -16.67 -24.14
N PHE A 242 11.35 -16.48 -25.08
CA PHE A 242 11.32 -15.27 -25.92
C PHE A 242 9.88 -14.82 -26.17
N ILE A 243 9.73 -13.52 -26.39
CA ILE A 243 8.45 -12.93 -26.79
C ILE A 243 8.36 -13.02 -28.31
N PRO A 244 7.26 -13.54 -28.88
CA PRO A 244 7.09 -13.64 -30.33
C PRO A 244 7.25 -12.28 -31.00
N GLY A 245 8.11 -12.20 -32.04
CA GLY A 245 8.38 -10.97 -32.78
C GLY A 245 9.41 -10.01 -32.17
N ILE A 246 9.98 -10.31 -30.98
CA ILE A 246 10.94 -9.45 -30.30
C ILE A 246 12.24 -10.23 -30.03
N ARG A 247 13.40 -9.63 -30.32
CA ARG A 247 14.69 -10.28 -30.05
C ARG A 247 14.94 -10.37 -28.54
N PRO A 248 15.38 -11.53 -28.02
CA PRO A 248 15.73 -11.70 -26.62
C PRO A 248 16.87 -10.75 -26.20
N GLY A 249 16.78 -10.15 -25.02
CA GLY A 249 17.78 -9.23 -24.48
C GLY A 249 17.27 -7.79 -24.40
N HIS A 250 18.04 -6.81 -24.84
CA HIS A 250 17.75 -5.39 -24.68
C HIS A 250 16.38 -4.96 -25.25
N GLN A 251 16.02 -5.46 -26.43
CA GLN A 251 14.72 -5.14 -27.05
C GLN A 251 13.53 -5.68 -26.24
N THR A 252 13.69 -6.85 -25.63
CA THR A 252 12.69 -7.43 -24.72
C THR A 252 12.56 -6.57 -23.46
N ALA A 253 13.67 -6.07 -22.91
CA ALA A 253 13.63 -5.17 -21.75
C ALA A 253 12.91 -3.85 -22.07
N GLU A 254 13.22 -3.26 -23.21
CA GLU A 254 12.57 -2.02 -23.67
C GLU A 254 11.06 -2.20 -23.92
N TYR A 255 10.65 -3.33 -24.50
CA TYR A 255 9.25 -3.65 -24.69
C TYR A 255 8.51 -3.81 -23.35
N ILE A 256 9.10 -4.55 -22.42
CA ILE A 256 8.53 -4.75 -21.07
C ILE A 256 8.40 -3.40 -20.36
N ASP A 257 9.43 -2.56 -20.43
CA ASP A 257 9.42 -1.23 -19.81
C ASP A 257 8.30 -0.33 -20.37
N LYS A 258 8.14 -0.30 -21.71
CA LYS A 258 7.02 0.42 -22.35
C LYS A 258 5.64 -0.09 -21.91
N VAL A 259 5.48 -1.42 -21.78
CA VAL A 259 4.23 -2.01 -21.30
C VAL A 259 3.99 -1.62 -19.84
N LEU A 260 5.00 -1.71 -18.99
CA LEU A 260 4.92 -1.34 -17.58
C LEU A 260 4.55 0.13 -17.39
N THR A 261 5.22 1.04 -18.09
CA THR A 261 4.93 2.48 -18.01
C THR A 261 3.47 2.78 -18.35
N ARG A 262 2.92 2.13 -19.39
CA ARG A 262 1.51 2.28 -19.76
C ARG A 262 0.56 1.70 -18.71
N LEU A 263 0.89 0.53 -18.16
CA LEU A 263 0.08 -0.09 -17.09
C LEU A 263 0.12 0.74 -15.83
N THR A 264 1.29 1.25 -15.45
CA THR A 264 1.45 2.13 -14.29
C THR A 264 0.64 3.42 -14.44
N LEU A 265 0.57 4.00 -15.64
CA LEU A 265 -0.27 5.19 -15.90
C LEU A 265 -1.75 4.89 -15.61
N TRP A 266 -2.29 3.80 -16.17
CA TRP A 266 -3.67 3.40 -15.93
C TRP A 266 -3.93 3.03 -14.48
N GLY A 267 -2.98 2.33 -13.85
CA GLY A 267 -3.01 2.02 -12.41
C GLY A 267 -3.01 3.27 -11.54
N ALA A 268 -2.16 4.26 -11.86
CA ALA A 268 -2.09 5.51 -11.13
C ALA A 268 -3.38 6.32 -11.23
N ILE A 269 -3.98 6.41 -12.44
CA ILE A 269 -5.26 7.10 -12.66
C ILE A 269 -6.36 6.44 -11.82
N TYR A 270 -6.46 5.11 -11.86
CA TYR A 270 -7.48 4.39 -11.12
C TYR A 270 -7.32 4.58 -9.59
N ILE A 271 -6.08 4.44 -9.06
CA ILE A 271 -5.80 4.63 -7.63
C ILE A 271 -6.15 6.06 -7.21
N THR A 272 -5.72 7.05 -7.99
CA THR A 272 -6.02 8.46 -7.74
C THR A 272 -7.52 8.69 -7.68
N PHE A 273 -8.29 8.15 -8.64
CA PHE A 273 -9.74 8.26 -8.65
C PHE A 273 -10.38 7.66 -7.40
N VAL A 274 -9.98 6.43 -7.01
CA VAL A 274 -10.52 5.76 -5.82
C VAL A 274 -10.18 6.50 -4.53
N CYS A 275 -8.95 7.03 -4.42
CA CYS A 275 -8.51 7.75 -3.23
C CYS A 275 -9.14 9.15 -3.10
N LEU A 276 -9.40 9.82 -4.23
CA LEU A 276 -10.01 11.15 -4.23
C LEU A 276 -11.53 11.12 -4.04
N LEU A 277 -12.21 10.01 -4.36
CA LEU A 277 -13.66 9.94 -4.29
C LEU A 277 -14.20 10.27 -2.88
N PRO A 278 -13.71 9.71 -1.77
CA PRO A 278 -14.13 10.10 -0.43
C PRO A 278 -13.77 11.54 -0.07
N GLU A 279 -12.61 12.04 -0.49
CA GLU A 279 -12.22 13.44 -0.27
C GLU A 279 -13.18 14.42 -0.94
N LEU A 280 -13.63 14.10 -2.14
CA LEU A 280 -14.66 14.86 -2.85
C LEU A 280 -16.02 14.79 -2.15
N MET A 281 -16.35 13.64 -1.54
CA MET A 281 -17.58 13.48 -0.75
C MET A 281 -17.54 14.32 0.52
N ILE A 282 -16.41 14.35 1.24
CA ILE A 282 -16.21 15.24 2.39
C ILE A 282 -16.39 16.70 1.97
N TYR A 283 -15.73 17.10 0.86
CA TYR A 283 -15.78 18.49 0.38
C TYR A 283 -17.20 18.93 -0.03
N ARG A 284 -17.96 18.06 -0.70
CA ARG A 284 -19.30 18.42 -1.25
C ARG A 284 -20.44 18.23 -0.27
N PHE A 285 -20.38 17.21 0.58
CA PHE A 285 -21.50 16.80 1.41
C PHE A 285 -21.26 16.97 2.91
N ASN A 286 -20.07 17.49 3.31
CA ASN A 286 -19.67 17.64 4.73
C ASN A 286 -19.90 16.36 5.56
N VAL A 287 -19.79 15.22 4.91
CA VAL A 287 -19.94 13.92 5.57
C VAL A 287 -18.68 13.68 6.38
N PRO A 288 -18.76 13.43 7.69
CA PRO A 288 -17.61 13.01 8.48
C PRO A 288 -17.23 11.58 8.09
N PHE A 289 -16.52 11.47 6.97
CA PHE A 289 -16.07 10.20 6.46
C PHE A 289 -14.78 9.82 7.21
N TYR A 290 -14.91 9.00 8.24
CA TYR A 290 -13.76 8.43 8.96
C TYR A 290 -12.96 7.44 8.09
N PHE A 291 -13.51 7.03 6.95
CA PHE A 291 -12.84 6.17 5.96
C PHE A 291 -12.28 7.02 4.82
N GLY A 292 -11.02 7.40 4.91
CA GLY A 292 -10.28 7.93 3.76
C GLY A 292 -10.25 6.92 2.61
N GLY A 293 -10.13 7.39 1.36
CA GLY A 293 -10.05 6.53 0.16
C GLY A 293 -8.93 5.48 0.22
N THR A 294 -7.85 5.80 0.92
CA THR A 294 -6.76 4.88 1.19
C THR A 294 -7.20 3.68 2.03
N SER A 295 -8.01 3.90 3.07
CA SER A 295 -8.44 2.82 3.97
C SER A 295 -9.29 1.78 3.23
N LEU A 296 -10.21 2.22 2.39
CA LEU A 296 -11.06 1.34 1.60
C LEU A 296 -10.23 0.53 0.58
N LEU A 297 -9.30 1.19 -0.10
CA LEU A 297 -8.39 0.55 -1.03
C LEU A 297 -7.51 -0.48 -0.33
N ILE A 298 -6.95 -0.16 0.84
CA ILE A 298 -6.12 -1.08 1.63
C ILE A 298 -6.95 -2.30 2.07
N ILE A 299 -8.16 -2.11 2.59
CA ILE A 299 -9.04 -3.23 2.97
C ILE A 299 -9.24 -4.19 1.82
N VAL A 300 -9.59 -3.70 0.64
CA VAL A 300 -9.88 -4.54 -0.52
C VAL A 300 -8.64 -5.22 -1.04
N VAL A 301 -7.55 -4.48 -1.29
CA VAL A 301 -6.33 -5.03 -1.91
C VAL A 301 -5.64 -6.02 -0.99
N VAL A 302 -5.46 -5.68 0.30
CA VAL A 302 -4.80 -6.59 1.26
C VAL A 302 -5.63 -7.84 1.49
N SER A 303 -6.96 -7.73 1.59
CA SER A 303 -7.85 -8.90 1.71
C SER A 303 -7.76 -9.81 0.48
N MET A 304 -7.70 -9.23 -0.73
CA MET A 304 -7.54 -10.00 -1.98
C MET A 304 -6.18 -10.70 -2.05
N ASP A 305 -5.10 -10.01 -1.71
CA ASP A 305 -3.76 -10.59 -1.71
C ASP A 305 -3.65 -11.71 -0.66
N PHE A 306 -4.23 -11.51 0.52
CA PHE A 306 -4.29 -12.54 1.56
C PHE A 306 -5.07 -13.78 1.09
N MET A 307 -6.26 -13.60 0.51
CA MET A 307 -7.06 -14.71 -0.03
C MET A 307 -6.33 -15.46 -1.14
N SER A 308 -5.63 -14.76 -2.02
CA SER A 308 -4.84 -15.36 -3.09
C SER A 308 -3.70 -16.22 -2.55
N GLN A 309 -2.99 -15.74 -1.53
CA GLN A 309 -1.89 -16.48 -0.88
C GLN A 309 -2.42 -17.68 -0.08
N LEU A 310 -3.55 -17.51 0.62
CA LEU A 310 -4.22 -18.59 1.32
C LEU A 310 -4.63 -19.72 0.37
N GLN A 311 -5.23 -19.39 -0.78
CA GLN A 311 -5.60 -20.36 -1.81
C GLN A 311 -4.37 -21.08 -2.36
N ALA A 312 -3.28 -20.38 -2.65
CA ALA A 312 -2.03 -20.98 -3.10
C ALA A 312 -1.46 -21.96 -2.08
N HIS A 313 -1.47 -21.59 -0.80
CA HIS A 313 -1.00 -22.43 0.29
C HIS A 313 -1.88 -23.70 0.49
N MET A 314 -3.20 -23.53 0.43
CA MET A 314 -4.13 -24.68 0.51
C MET A 314 -3.95 -25.65 -0.66
N MET A 315 -3.76 -25.14 -1.88
CA MET A 315 -3.50 -25.99 -3.05
C MET A 315 -2.20 -26.78 -2.90
N SER A 316 -1.13 -26.17 -2.41
CA SER A 316 0.13 -26.86 -2.12
C SER A 316 -0.06 -28.04 -1.15
N HIS A 317 -0.79 -27.83 -0.05
CA HIS A 317 -1.09 -28.89 0.91
C HIS A 317 -1.96 -30.04 0.33
N GLN A 318 -2.91 -29.72 -0.54
CA GLN A 318 -3.72 -30.74 -1.22
C GLN A 318 -2.89 -31.59 -2.17
N TYR A 319 -1.94 -30.99 -2.91
CA TYR A 319 -1.02 -31.72 -3.78
C TYR A 319 -0.10 -32.66 -2.99
N ASP A 320 0.43 -32.22 -1.84
CA ASP A 320 1.25 -33.06 -0.97
C ASP A 320 0.46 -34.26 -0.42
N GLY A 321 -0.82 -34.06 -0.11
CA GLY A 321 -1.72 -35.13 0.32
C GLY A 321 -1.99 -36.16 -0.78
N LEU A 322 -2.17 -35.71 -2.03
CA LEU A 322 -2.36 -36.56 -3.19
C LEU A 322 -1.09 -37.33 -3.57
N MET A 323 0.09 -36.68 -3.50
CA MET A 323 1.38 -37.34 -3.77
C MET A 323 1.71 -38.41 -2.72
N LYS A 324 1.36 -38.18 -1.47
CA LYS A 324 1.49 -39.20 -0.41
C LYS A 324 0.55 -40.40 -0.63
N LYS A 325 -0.69 -40.17 -1.07
CA LYS A 325 -1.67 -41.24 -1.38
C LYS A 325 -1.30 -42.04 -2.65
N ALA A 326 -0.72 -41.37 -3.64
CA ALA A 326 -0.35 -41.99 -4.92
C ALA A 326 0.98 -42.79 -4.86
N ASN A 327 1.63 -42.87 -3.70
CA ASN A 327 2.88 -43.62 -3.45
C ASN A 327 4.03 -43.34 -4.46
N LEU A 328 4.04 -42.11 -5.04
CA LEU A 328 4.98 -41.68 -6.06
C LEU A 328 6.37 -41.28 -5.49
N LYS A 329 6.66 -41.64 -4.22
CA LYS A 329 7.96 -41.43 -3.58
C LYS A 329 9.13 -42.24 -4.20
N GLY A 330 8.87 -43.11 -5.17
CA GLY A 330 9.87 -43.95 -5.78
C GLY A 330 10.71 -43.33 -6.91
N TYR A 331 10.36 -42.16 -7.45
CA TYR A 331 11.00 -41.58 -8.64
C TYR A 331 12.00 -40.45 -8.41
N SER A 332 12.27 -40.07 -7.16
CA SER A 332 13.21 -38.98 -6.84
C SER A 332 14.63 -39.44 -6.46
N LYS A 333 14.98 -40.68 -6.74
CA LYS A 333 16.35 -41.18 -6.60
C LYS A 333 16.75 -41.95 -7.87
N ALA A 334 17.06 -41.22 -8.91
CA ALA A 334 17.89 -41.68 -10.03
C ALA A 334 18.56 -40.45 -10.66
#